data_2cdc04a1557eaa07c1068c3fbe082efb
#
_entry.id   2cdc04a1557eaa07c1068c3fbe082efb
#
_cell.length_a   1.000
_cell.length_b   1.000
_cell.length_c   1.000
_cell.angle_alpha   90.00
_cell.angle_beta   90.00
_cell.angle_gamma   90.00
#
_symmetry.space_group_name_H-M   'P 1'
#
loop_
_entity.id
_entity.type
_entity.pdbx_description
1 polymer ?
#
loop_
_entity_poly.entity_id
_entity_poly.type
_entity_poly.pdbx_seq_one_letter_code
_entity_poly.pdbx_strand_id
1 'polypeptide(L)'
;QVMKWIYHFGVDDFEKMTNINKKLREKLLHKCEIKAPTVAEAQHSSDGTIKWAMKVGDQDVETVYIPEDDRATLCVSSQVGCALECKFCSTAQQGFNRNLKVSE
;
A
#
# COMPACT_ATOMS: atom_id res chain seq x y z
N GLN A 1 -15.80 7.65 -9.59
CA GLN A 1 -16.45 6.32 -9.51
C GLN A 1 -15.42 5.19 -9.35
N VAL A 2 -14.42 5.08 -10.22
CA VAL A 2 -13.37 4.03 -10.13
C VAL A 2 -12.66 4.08 -8.78
N MET A 3 -12.20 5.26 -8.34
CA MET A 3 -11.53 5.44 -7.05
C MET A 3 -12.40 5.02 -5.86
N LYS A 4 -13.72 5.26 -5.93
CA LYS A 4 -14.66 4.79 -4.90
C LYS A 4 -14.74 3.26 -4.85
N TRP A 5 -14.73 2.59 -6.01
CA TRP A 5 -14.69 1.14 -6.07
C TRP A 5 -13.41 0.57 -5.46
N ILE A 6 -12.26 1.17 -5.78
CA ILE A 6 -10.96 0.71 -5.28
C ILE A 6 -10.84 0.97 -3.77
N TYR A 7 -10.99 2.22 -3.33
CA TYR A 7 -10.62 2.62 -1.97
C TYR A 7 -11.75 2.55 -0.93
N HIS A 8 -13.02 2.57 -1.36
CA HIS A 8 -14.13 2.50 -0.43
C HIS A 8 -14.74 1.09 -0.38
N PHE A 9 -14.85 0.43 -1.53
CA PHE A 9 -15.41 -0.93 -1.62
C PHE A 9 -14.36 -2.04 -1.69
N GLY A 10 -13.07 -1.71 -1.81
CA GLY A 10 -11.98 -2.68 -1.89
C GLY A 10 -12.05 -3.60 -3.12
N VAL A 11 -12.59 -3.10 -4.23
CA VAL A 11 -12.75 -3.88 -5.47
C VAL A 11 -11.57 -3.64 -6.39
N ASP A 12 -10.88 -4.70 -6.75
CA ASP A 12 -9.70 -4.74 -7.62
C ASP A 12 -9.98 -5.24 -9.05
N ASP A 13 -11.24 -5.52 -9.35
CA ASP A 13 -11.69 -6.03 -10.64
C ASP A 13 -12.66 -5.05 -11.31
N PHE A 14 -12.27 -4.52 -12.48
CA PHE A 14 -13.08 -3.57 -13.23
C PHE A 14 -14.44 -4.15 -13.65
N GLU A 15 -14.56 -5.47 -13.86
CA GLU A 15 -15.81 -6.09 -14.24
C GLU A 15 -16.89 -6.00 -13.15
N LYS A 16 -16.47 -5.96 -11.90
CA LYS A 16 -17.36 -5.83 -10.73
C LYS A 16 -17.87 -4.41 -10.50
N MET A 17 -17.31 -3.42 -11.19
CA MET A 17 -17.69 -2.02 -11.06
C MET A 17 -18.97 -1.70 -11.86
N THR A 18 -20.11 -2.21 -11.38
CA THR A 18 -21.38 -2.28 -12.12
C THR A 18 -21.99 -0.94 -12.51
N ASN A 19 -21.69 0.15 -11.78
CA ASN A 19 -22.16 1.51 -12.11
C ASN A 19 -21.28 2.25 -13.13
N ILE A 20 -20.27 1.57 -13.67
CA ILE A 20 -19.39 2.10 -14.72
C ILE A 20 -19.86 1.51 -16.05
N ASN A 21 -19.94 2.35 -17.08
CA ASN A 21 -20.33 1.95 -18.43
C ASN A 21 -19.47 0.78 -18.93
N LYS A 22 -20.11 -0.22 -19.54
CA LYS A 22 -19.47 -1.45 -20.03
C LYS A 22 -18.29 -1.17 -20.98
N LYS A 23 -18.45 -0.23 -21.92
CA LYS A 23 -17.36 0.16 -22.84
C LYS A 23 -16.16 0.75 -22.11
N LEU A 24 -16.39 1.50 -21.03
CA LEU A 24 -15.32 2.06 -20.21
C LEU A 24 -14.64 0.96 -19.40
N ARG A 25 -15.38 0.01 -18.83
CA ARG A 25 -14.80 -1.15 -18.13
C ARG A 25 -13.88 -1.96 -19.06
N GLU A 26 -14.32 -2.23 -20.28
CA GLU A 26 -13.51 -2.93 -21.29
C GLU A 26 -12.22 -2.17 -21.62
N LYS A 27 -12.29 -0.84 -21.79
CA LYS A 27 -11.08 -0.01 -22.00
C LYS A 27 -10.12 -0.05 -20.79
N LEU A 28 -10.66 -0.03 -19.56
CA LEU A 28 -9.85 -0.11 -18.35
C LEU A 28 -9.16 -1.47 -18.24
N LEU A 29 -9.85 -2.57 -18.51
CA LEU A 29 -9.27 -3.91 -18.54
C LEU A 29 -8.08 -4.04 -19.52
N HIS A 30 -8.16 -3.36 -20.68
CA HIS A 30 -7.08 -3.42 -21.67
C HIS A 30 -5.91 -2.45 -21.40
N LYS A 31 -6.13 -1.35 -20.66
CA LYS A 31 -5.15 -0.27 -20.53
C LYS A 31 -4.68 -0.03 -19.10
N CYS A 32 -5.37 -0.56 -18.12
CA CYS A 32 -5.12 -0.31 -16.70
C CYS A 32 -5.07 -1.62 -15.94
N GLU A 33 -4.33 -1.62 -14.86
CA GLU A 33 -4.23 -2.70 -13.89
C GLU A 33 -4.47 -2.12 -12.50
N ILE A 34 -5.23 -2.83 -11.67
CA ILE A 34 -5.33 -2.56 -10.23
C ILE A 34 -4.52 -3.64 -9.55
N LYS A 35 -3.38 -3.25 -8.97
CA LYS A 35 -2.48 -4.18 -8.30
C LYS A 35 -2.07 -3.62 -6.96
N ALA A 36 -2.42 -4.33 -5.90
CA ALA A 36 -1.92 -4.03 -4.57
C ALA A 36 -0.45 -4.49 -4.44
N PRO A 37 0.36 -3.82 -3.63
CA PRO A 37 1.68 -4.31 -3.25
C PRO A 37 1.59 -5.71 -2.65
N THR A 38 2.56 -6.56 -2.94
CA THR A 38 2.61 -7.91 -2.39
C THR A 38 3.28 -7.89 -1.02
N VAL A 39 2.72 -8.61 -0.05
CA VAL A 39 3.38 -8.84 1.25
C VAL A 39 4.52 -9.82 1.05
N ALA A 40 5.76 -9.35 1.25
CA ALA A 40 6.96 -10.20 1.21
C ALA A 40 7.14 -10.93 2.55
N GLU A 41 6.89 -10.24 3.66
CA GLU A 41 7.00 -10.80 5.01
C GLU A 41 5.98 -10.13 5.94
N ALA A 42 5.46 -10.88 6.90
CA ALA A 42 4.58 -10.37 7.95
C ALA A 42 5.11 -10.83 9.33
N GLN A 43 5.28 -9.88 10.24
CA GLN A 43 5.66 -10.12 11.63
C GLN A 43 4.51 -9.74 12.55
N HIS A 44 4.13 -10.67 13.43
CA HIS A 44 3.02 -10.50 14.36
C HIS A 44 3.56 -10.38 15.79
N SER A 45 3.14 -9.35 16.49
CA SER A 45 3.43 -9.13 17.90
C SER A 45 2.30 -9.65 18.79
N SER A 46 2.60 -9.93 20.06
CA SER A 46 1.61 -10.44 21.03
C SER A 46 0.51 -9.45 21.37
N ASP A 47 0.71 -8.15 21.14
CA ASP A 47 -0.28 -7.09 21.34
C ASP A 47 -1.21 -6.87 20.14
N GLY A 48 -1.08 -7.70 19.10
CA GLY A 48 -1.85 -7.59 17.85
C GLY A 48 -1.24 -6.64 16.81
N THR A 49 -0.12 -5.99 17.11
CA THR A 49 0.62 -5.21 16.12
C THR A 49 1.15 -6.10 15.01
N ILE A 50 1.00 -5.67 13.77
CA ILE A 50 1.49 -6.39 12.59
C ILE A 50 2.40 -5.46 11.79
N LYS A 51 3.60 -5.92 11.48
CA LYS A 51 4.51 -5.25 10.56
C LYS A 51 4.63 -6.06 9.27
N TRP A 52 4.38 -5.40 8.15
CA TRP A 52 4.54 -5.98 6.82
C TRP A 52 5.72 -5.37 6.11
N ALA A 53 6.53 -6.20 5.45
CA ALA A 53 7.38 -5.79 4.35
C ALA A 53 6.57 -5.91 3.06
N MET A 54 6.29 -4.75 2.44
CA MET A 54 5.48 -4.66 1.21
C MET A 54 6.41 -4.49 0.02
N LYS A 55 6.25 -5.35 -0.98
CA LYS A 55 7.07 -5.31 -2.20
C LYS A 55 6.60 -4.22 -3.15
N VAL A 56 7.48 -3.27 -3.48
CA VAL A 56 7.23 -2.17 -4.42
C VAL A 56 8.34 -2.17 -5.50
N GLY A 57 8.02 -2.78 -6.64
CA GLY A 57 9.02 -3.07 -7.67
C GLY A 57 10.02 -4.12 -7.19
N ASP A 58 11.30 -3.77 -7.21
CA ASP A 58 12.43 -4.59 -6.75
C ASP A 58 12.86 -4.33 -5.30
N GLN A 59 12.12 -3.48 -4.59
CA GLN A 59 12.43 -3.02 -3.24
C GLN A 59 11.28 -3.30 -2.28
N ASP A 60 11.58 -3.27 -0.99
CA ASP A 60 10.60 -3.46 0.07
C ASP A 60 10.44 -2.18 0.90
N VAL A 61 9.21 -1.90 1.31
CA VAL A 61 8.88 -0.84 2.27
C VAL A 61 8.08 -1.40 3.43
N GLU A 62 8.20 -0.79 4.59
CA GLU A 62 7.50 -1.25 5.78
C GLU A 62 6.16 -0.54 5.95
N THR A 63 5.17 -1.31 6.40
CA THR A 63 3.86 -0.84 6.84
C THR A 63 3.54 -1.49 8.17
N VAL A 64 3.07 -0.71 9.14
CA VAL A 64 2.77 -1.22 10.49
C VAL A 64 1.33 -0.91 10.86
N TYR A 65 0.61 -1.94 11.25
CA TYR A 65 -0.73 -1.84 11.83
C TYR A 65 -0.64 -1.99 13.35
N ILE A 66 -1.15 -1.00 14.07
CA ILE A 66 -1.14 -0.96 15.53
C ILE A 66 -2.60 -0.89 15.98
N PRO A 67 -3.19 -2.01 16.48
CA PRO A 67 -4.53 -1.99 17.04
C PRO A 67 -4.51 -1.35 18.43
N GLU A 68 -5.58 -0.63 18.77
CA GLU A 68 -5.88 -0.09 20.08
C GLU A 68 -7.35 -0.45 20.42
N ASP A 69 -7.79 -0.25 21.66
CA ASP A 69 -9.11 -0.72 22.11
C ASP A 69 -10.29 -0.15 21.29
N ASP A 70 -10.22 1.12 20.90
CA ASP A 70 -11.29 1.84 20.21
C ASP A 70 -10.87 2.42 18.85
N ARG A 71 -9.61 2.25 18.47
CA ARG A 71 -9.04 2.75 17.20
C ARG A 71 -7.90 1.86 16.70
N ALA A 72 -7.41 2.16 15.52
CA ALA A 72 -6.18 1.58 15.01
C ALA A 72 -5.33 2.63 14.32
N THR A 73 -4.02 2.49 14.39
CA THR A 73 -3.05 3.31 13.68
C THR A 73 -2.43 2.49 12.57
N LEU A 74 -2.41 3.05 11.36
CA LEU A 74 -1.68 2.48 10.23
C LEU A 74 -0.53 3.42 9.87
N CYS A 75 0.69 2.95 10.06
CA CYS A 75 1.90 3.64 9.63
C CYS A 75 2.31 3.13 8.25
N VAL A 76 2.41 4.03 7.29
CA VAL A 76 2.76 3.69 5.90
C VAL A 76 4.01 4.43 5.46
N SER A 77 4.82 3.79 4.61
CA SER A 77 5.98 4.40 3.98
C SER A 77 5.58 5.09 2.68
N SER A 78 6.05 6.30 2.46
CA SER A 78 5.91 7.06 1.20
C SER A 78 7.20 7.09 0.38
N GLN A 79 8.28 6.55 0.92
CA GLN A 79 9.61 6.51 0.31
C GLN A 79 10.25 5.14 0.55
N VAL A 80 11.17 4.76 -0.33
CA VAL A 80 12.13 3.68 -0.07
C VAL A 80 13.34 4.31 0.60
N GLY A 81 13.56 3.94 1.87
CA GLY A 81 14.51 4.63 2.75
C GLY A 81 13.99 6.01 3.18
N CYS A 82 14.87 6.86 3.69
CA CYS A 82 14.49 8.19 4.16
C CYS A 82 15.64 9.19 4.00
N ALA A 83 15.31 10.39 3.51
CA ALA A 83 16.26 11.48 3.30
C ALA A 83 16.56 12.28 4.57
N LEU A 84 15.78 12.10 5.66
CA LEU A 84 15.91 12.94 6.86
C LEU A 84 17.05 12.52 7.80
N GLU A 85 17.62 11.33 7.62
CA GLU A 85 18.77 10.83 8.38
C GLU A 85 18.63 10.93 9.91
N CYS A 86 17.41 10.73 10.44
CA CYS A 86 17.16 10.76 11.88
C CYS A 86 17.98 9.69 12.60
N LYS A 87 18.81 10.08 13.57
CA LYS A 87 19.77 9.18 14.26
C LYS A 87 19.10 8.04 15.03
N PHE A 88 17.83 8.17 15.41
CA PHE A 88 17.07 7.17 16.15
C PHE A 88 16.23 6.24 15.26
N CYS A 89 16.23 6.43 13.94
CA CYS A 89 15.35 5.73 13.02
C CYS A 89 16.12 4.73 12.14
N SER A 90 15.75 3.45 12.21
CA SER A 90 16.37 2.40 11.39
C SER A 90 16.19 2.63 9.87
N THR A 91 15.03 3.10 9.46
CA THR A 91 14.75 3.41 8.04
C THR A 91 15.66 4.53 7.52
N ALA A 92 15.95 5.53 8.36
CA ALA A 92 16.86 6.62 8.00
C ALA A 92 18.30 6.12 7.78
N GLN A 93 18.72 5.07 8.49
CA GLN A 93 20.07 4.47 8.35
C GLN A 93 20.25 3.72 7.02
N GLN A 94 19.16 3.35 6.35
CA GLN A 94 19.19 2.71 5.03
C GLN A 94 19.49 3.70 3.89
N GLY A 95 19.46 5.02 4.19
CA GLY A 95 19.58 6.08 3.21
C GLY A 95 18.32 6.24 2.35
N PHE A 96 18.31 7.30 1.54
CA PHE A 96 17.20 7.58 0.62
C PHE A 96 17.47 6.92 -0.74
N ASN A 97 16.50 6.21 -1.26
CA ASN A 97 16.54 5.64 -2.61
C ASN A 97 15.61 6.41 -3.55
N ARG A 98 14.30 6.37 -3.33
CA ARG A 98 13.31 7.05 -4.15
C ARG A 98 12.00 7.30 -3.40
N ASN A 99 11.21 8.24 -3.92
CA ASN A 99 9.81 8.35 -3.52
C ASN A 99 8.98 7.23 -4.14
N LEU A 100 7.95 6.77 -3.44
CA LEU A 100 6.94 5.89 -4.00
C LEU A 100 6.06 6.66 -4.99
N LYS A 101 5.55 5.98 -6.01
CA LYS A 101 4.51 6.51 -6.88
C LYS A 101 3.16 6.46 -6.16
N VAL A 102 2.23 7.29 -6.57
CA VAL A 102 0.86 7.29 -6.01
C VAL A 102 0.16 5.93 -6.14
N SER A 103 0.57 5.14 -7.13
CA SER A 103 0.04 3.77 -7.37
C SER A 103 0.69 2.69 -6.52
N GLU A 104 1.76 2.99 -5.83
CA GLU A 104 2.49 2.08 -4.94
C GLU A 104 2.06 2.25 -3.49
#